data_b8f0e5a82f6465c03e0466f66e65cb83
#
_entry.id   b8f0e5a82f6465c03e0466f66e65cb83
#
_cell.length_a   1.000
_cell.length_b   1.000
_cell.length_c   1.000
_cell.angle_alpha   90.00
_cell.angle_beta   90.00
_cell.angle_gamma   90.00
#
_symmetry.space_group_name_H-M   'P 1'
#
loop_
_entity.id
_entity.type
_entity.pdbx_description
1 polymer ?
#
loop_
_entity_poly.entity_id
_entity_poly.type
_entity_poly.pdbx_seq_one_letter_code
_entity_poly.pdbx_strand_id
1 'polypeptide(L)'
;MDEFVYILYTVGTLLFAGLGAFLIPFGLPGNWMIAAVGLVGPLMGLGWMPLLILTAAAAIAELLELLVATKVTKKAGAGKAGMWGCFVGGILGALFGTPLIPIPILGTLLGSAAGALLGAILFEVLFARQETHKLMNIGMGAFFGVLLGKVLKMAIGGFQVAYWCLLVFGVL
;
A
#
# COMPACT_ATOMS: atom_id res chain seq x y z
N MET A 1 0.92 16.31 31.98
CA MET A 1 1.99 15.41 31.49
C MET A 1 3.27 16.22 31.49
N ASP A 2 4.36 15.67 32.01
CA ASP A 2 5.64 16.39 32.02
C ASP A 2 6.12 16.64 30.59
N GLU A 3 6.74 17.80 30.33
CA GLU A 3 7.23 18.16 28.98
C GLU A 3 8.17 17.10 28.40
N PHE A 4 9.00 16.51 29.24
CA PHE A 4 9.93 15.45 28.84
C PHE A 4 9.18 14.22 28.32
N VAL A 5 8.09 13.79 29.00
CA VAL A 5 7.26 12.65 28.59
C VAL A 5 6.54 12.95 27.28
N TYR A 6 6.05 14.19 27.11
CA TYR A 6 5.41 14.61 25.85
C TYR A 6 6.40 14.54 24.66
N ILE A 7 7.61 15.06 24.85
CA ILE A 7 8.67 15.00 23.83
C ILE A 7 9.01 13.55 23.47
N LEU A 8 9.11 12.66 24.48
CA LEU A 8 9.42 11.25 24.26
C LEU A 8 8.34 10.56 23.43
N TYR A 9 7.05 10.77 23.72
CA TYR A 9 5.95 10.25 22.92
C TYR A 9 5.94 10.84 21.51
N THR A 10 6.18 12.13 21.37
CA THR A 10 6.26 12.81 20.08
C THR A 10 7.33 12.19 19.19
N VAL A 11 8.56 12.11 19.68
CA VAL A 11 9.68 11.54 18.91
C VAL A 11 9.43 10.07 18.60
N GLY A 12 9.00 9.29 19.59
CA GLY A 12 8.72 7.86 19.41
C GLY A 12 7.64 7.59 18.35
N THR A 13 6.52 8.31 18.39
CA THR A 13 5.43 8.16 17.44
C THR A 13 5.79 8.64 16.04
N LEU A 14 6.56 9.73 15.90
CA LEU A 14 7.05 10.21 14.61
C LEU A 14 8.03 9.23 13.97
N LEU A 15 8.96 8.65 14.75
CA LEU A 15 9.86 7.61 14.24
C LEU A 15 9.10 6.36 13.80
N PHE A 16 8.11 5.93 14.59
CA PHE A 16 7.29 4.76 14.26
C PHE A 16 6.40 5.01 13.03
N ALA A 17 5.80 6.20 12.91
CA ALA A 17 5.04 6.61 11.74
C ALA A 17 5.93 6.70 10.48
N GLY A 18 7.14 7.25 10.62
CA GLY A 18 8.13 7.31 9.55
C GLY A 18 8.54 5.91 9.06
N LEU A 19 8.77 4.97 10.00
CA LEU A 19 9.03 3.58 9.66
C LEU A 19 7.83 2.96 8.93
N GLY A 20 6.60 3.19 9.40
CA GLY A 20 5.38 2.76 8.73
C GLY A 20 5.30 3.28 7.30
N ALA A 21 5.51 4.59 7.10
CA ALA A 21 5.52 5.21 5.78
C ALA A 21 6.58 4.61 4.85
N PHE A 22 7.78 4.34 5.37
CA PHE A 22 8.86 3.68 4.64
C PHE A 22 8.47 2.27 4.19
N LEU A 23 7.67 1.54 4.96
CA LEU A 23 7.27 0.17 4.66
C LEU A 23 6.11 0.04 3.65
N ILE A 24 5.35 1.12 3.39
CA ILE A 24 4.21 1.09 2.44
C ILE A 24 4.63 0.64 1.03
N PRO A 25 5.70 1.19 0.42
CA PRO A 25 6.12 0.78 -0.93
C PRO A 25 6.46 -0.70 -1.04
N PHE A 26 6.91 -1.32 0.04
CA PHE A 26 7.25 -2.75 0.08
C PHE A 26 6.02 -3.68 0.14
N GLY A 27 4.81 -3.11 0.14
CA GLY A 27 3.57 -3.89 0.26
C GLY A 27 3.31 -4.39 1.67
N LEU A 28 4.06 -3.90 2.64
CA LEU A 28 3.85 -4.17 4.06
C LEU A 28 2.72 -3.29 4.62
N PRO A 29 2.11 -3.66 5.75
CA PRO A 29 0.96 -2.95 6.31
C PRO A 29 1.36 -1.63 6.99
N GLY A 30 2.15 -0.78 6.29
CA GLY A 30 2.69 0.46 6.81
C GLY A 30 1.62 1.47 7.25
N ASN A 31 0.49 1.56 6.54
CA ASN A 31 -0.63 2.41 6.92
C ASN A 31 -1.24 2.00 8.27
N TRP A 32 -1.26 0.70 8.59
CA TRP A 32 -1.69 0.19 9.89
C TRP A 32 -0.70 0.50 11.00
N MET A 33 0.59 0.49 10.69
CA MET A 33 1.63 0.93 11.63
C MET A 33 1.46 2.42 11.95
N ILE A 34 1.20 3.27 10.93
CA ILE A 34 0.92 4.68 11.18
C ILE A 34 -0.39 4.82 11.99
N ALA A 35 -1.41 4.03 11.72
CA ALA A 35 -2.65 4.07 12.51
C ALA A 35 -2.42 3.71 13.98
N ALA A 36 -1.49 2.80 14.26
CA ALA A 36 -1.17 2.38 15.62
C ALA A 36 -0.59 3.52 16.49
N VAL A 37 0.02 4.57 15.91
CA VAL A 37 0.46 5.74 16.69
C VAL A 37 -0.72 6.47 17.34
N GLY A 38 -1.92 6.36 16.76
CA GLY A 38 -3.14 6.91 17.34
C GLY A 38 -3.50 6.34 18.71
N LEU A 39 -2.98 5.15 19.08
CA LEU A 39 -3.15 4.56 20.42
C LEU A 39 -2.50 5.41 21.52
N VAL A 40 -1.49 6.19 21.18
CA VAL A 40 -0.80 7.09 22.10
C VAL A 40 -1.56 8.42 22.25
N GLY A 41 -2.49 8.73 21.36
CA GLY A 41 -3.26 9.97 21.37
C GLY A 41 -3.89 10.31 22.73
N PRO A 42 -4.64 9.38 23.37
CA PRO A 42 -5.22 9.63 24.70
C PRO A 42 -4.17 9.93 25.78
N LEU A 43 -3.01 9.30 25.71
CA LEU A 43 -1.90 9.53 26.64
C LEU A 43 -1.29 10.93 26.49
N MET A 44 -1.32 11.47 25.28
CA MET A 44 -0.85 12.82 24.93
C MET A 44 -1.94 13.89 25.11
N GLY A 45 -3.15 13.53 25.57
CA GLY A 45 -4.28 14.45 25.69
C GLY A 45 -5.04 14.75 24.41
N LEU A 46 -4.73 14.06 23.30
CA LEU A 46 -5.37 14.24 21.99
C LEU A 46 -6.71 13.48 21.84
N GLY A 47 -7.09 12.67 22.84
CA GLY A 47 -8.29 11.84 22.80
C GLY A 47 -8.20 10.65 21.83
N TRP A 48 -9.34 10.00 21.55
CA TRP A 48 -9.44 8.80 20.70
C TRP A 48 -9.67 9.11 19.22
N MET A 49 -9.98 10.35 18.87
CA MET A 49 -10.27 10.73 17.48
C MET A 49 -9.12 10.46 16.52
N PRO A 50 -7.85 10.71 16.86
CA PRO A 50 -6.73 10.39 15.97
C PRO A 50 -6.67 8.91 15.61
N LEU A 51 -6.89 8.01 16.57
CA LEU A 51 -6.93 6.57 16.29
C LEU A 51 -8.02 6.20 15.29
N LEU A 52 -9.22 6.74 15.46
CA LEU A 52 -10.34 6.47 14.55
C LEU A 52 -10.05 6.95 13.14
N ILE A 53 -9.55 8.19 12.98
CA ILE A 53 -9.24 8.77 11.68
C ILE A 53 -8.11 8.00 10.99
N LEU A 54 -7.02 7.71 11.68
CA LEU A 54 -5.88 6.98 11.12
C LEU A 54 -6.23 5.54 10.76
N THR A 55 -7.05 4.87 11.58
CA THR A 55 -7.52 3.50 11.29
C THR A 55 -8.46 3.48 10.09
N ALA A 56 -9.39 4.43 10.00
CA ALA A 56 -10.26 4.56 8.84
C ALA A 56 -9.45 4.83 7.55
N ALA A 57 -8.46 5.72 7.62
CA ALA A 57 -7.57 6.00 6.49
C ALA A 57 -6.77 4.75 6.07
N ALA A 58 -6.26 3.96 7.02
CA ALA A 58 -5.56 2.71 6.73
C ALA A 58 -6.48 1.70 6.02
N ALA A 59 -7.71 1.51 6.52
CA ALA A 59 -8.68 0.61 5.91
C ALA A 59 -9.06 1.07 4.49
N ILE A 60 -9.26 2.37 4.28
CA ILE A 60 -9.53 2.95 2.96
C ILE A 60 -8.34 2.73 2.02
N ALA A 61 -7.11 2.89 2.49
CA ALA A 61 -5.91 2.68 1.68
C ALA A 61 -5.82 1.24 1.15
N GLU A 62 -6.02 0.24 2.02
CA GLU A 62 -6.01 -1.18 1.63
C GLU A 62 -7.15 -1.50 0.64
N LEU A 63 -8.35 -0.98 0.92
CA LEU A 63 -9.51 -1.20 0.06
C LEU A 63 -9.30 -0.57 -1.32
N LEU A 64 -8.77 0.65 -1.40
CA LEU A 64 -8.49 1.33 -2.66
C LEU A 64 -7.39 0.62 -3.45
N GLU A 65 -6.31 0.17 -2.83
CA GLU A 65 -5.26 -0.61 -3.51
C GLU A 65 -5.87 -1.84 -4.19
N LEU A 66 -6.66 -2.62 -3.45
CA LEU A 66 -7.31 -3.83 -3.97
C LEU A 66 -8.32 -3.51 -5.08
N LEU A 67 -9.19 -2.51 -4.86
CA LEU A 67 -10.22 -2.13 -5.82
C LEU A 67 -9.63 -1.58 -7.12
N VAL A 68 -8.58 -0.76 -7.04
CA VAL A 68 -7.94 -0.18 -8.22
C VAL A 68 -7.25 -1.27 -9.02
N ALA A 69 -6.43 -2.11 -8.36
CA ALA A 69 -5.75 -3.22 -9.02
C ALA A 69 -6.75 -4.14 -9.75
N THR A 70 -7.82 -4.57 -9.07
CA THR A 70 -8.82 -5.48 -9.65
C THR A 70 -9.66 -4.83 -10.74
N LYS A 71 -10.14 -3.58 -10.54
CA LYS A 71 -10.97 -2.89 -11.53
C LYS A 71 -10.21 -2.59 -12.83
N VAL A 72 -8.96 -2.14 -12.72
CA VAL A 72 -8.13 -1.82 -13.90
C VAL A 72 -7.82 -3.10 -14.67
N THR A 73 -7.42 -4.17 -13.98
CA THR A 73 -7.15 -5.48 -14.59
C THR A 73 -8.40 -6.05 -15.27
N LYS A 74 -9.57 -5.96 -14.60
CA LYS A 74 -10.85 -6.40 -15.17
C LYS A 74 -11.26 -5.59 -16.41
N LYS A 75 -11.08 -4.26 -16.37
CA LYS A 75 -11.37 -3.40 -17.54
C LYS A 75 -10.48 -3.73 -18.74
N ALA A 76 -9.29 -4.24 -18.51
CA ALA A 76 -8.38 -4.71 -19.56
C ALA A 76 -8.78 -6.08 -20.15
N GLY A 77 -9.88 -6.68 -19.67
CA GLY A 77 -10.45 -7.93 -20.20
C GLY A 77 -10.09 -9.17 -19.40
N ALA A 78 -9.45 -9.03 -18.22
CA ALA A 78 -9.12 -10.18 -17.38
C ALA A 78 -10.36 -10.87 -16.83
N GLY A 79 -10.35 -12.20 -16.90
CA GLY A 79 -11.28 -13.07 -16.18
C GLY A 79 -10.90 -13.25 -14.70
N LYS A 80 -11.58 -14.17 -14.03
CA LYS A 80 -11.25 -14.53 -12.64
C LYS A 80 -9.81 -15.08 -12.52
N ALA A 81 -9.36 -15.85 -13.52
CA ALA A 81 -8.02 -16.41 -13.56
C ALA A 81 -6.96 -15.31 -13.59
N GLY A 82 -7.08 -14.35 -14.51
CA GLY A 82 -6.13 -13.22 -14.60
C GLY A 82 -6.12 -12.34 -13.36
N MET A 83 -7.26 -12.13 -12.69
CA MET A 83 -7.29 -11.39 -11.42
C MET A 83 -6.52 -12.12 -10.31
N TRP A 84 -6.68 -13.44 -10.19
CA TRP A 84 -5.89 -14.24 -9.25
C TRP A 84 -4.40 -14.25 -9.62
N GLY A 85 -4.10 -14.38 -10.92
CA GLY A 85 -2.73 -14.29 -11.43
C GLY A 85 -2.08 -12.93 -11.13
N CYS A 86 -2.82 -11.84 -11.29
CA CYS A 86 -2.39 -10.50 -10.92
C CYS A 86 -2.01 -10.42 -9.43
N PHE A 87 -2.87 -10.93 -8.55
CA PHE A 87 -2.65 -10.91 -7.10
C PHE A 87 -1.42 -11.75 -6.70
N VAL A 88 -1.38 -13.02 -7.09
CA VAL A 88 -0.27 -13.92 -6.76
C VAL A 88 1.03 -13.45 -7.39
N GLY A 89 0.99 -13.08 -8.67
CA GLY A 89 2.14 -12.55 -9.40
C GLY A 89 2.67 -11.26 -8.79
N GLY A 90 1.77 -10.38 -8.35
CA GLY A 90 2.14 -9.13 -7.67
C GLY A 90 2.90 -9.36 -6.36
N ILE A 91 2.47 -10.33 -5.55
CA ILE A 91 3.17 -10.70 -4.30
C ILE A 91 4.56 -11.31 -4.61
N LEU A 92 4.61 -12.29 -5.51
CA LEU A 92 5.85 -12.92 -5.90
C LEU A 92 6.81 -11.92 -6.56
N GLY A 93 6.29 -11.05 -7.43
CA GLY A 93 7.06 -10.00 -8.07
C GLY A 93 7.65 -8.99 -7.07
N ALA A 94 6.91 -8.62 -6.02
CA ALA A 94 7.42 -7.78 -4.94
C ALA A 94 8.57 -8.49 -4.19
N LEU A 95 8.38 -9.77 -3.84
CA LEU A 95 9.36 -10.56 -3.09
C LEU A 95 10.67 -10.72 -3.85
N PHE A 96 10.61 -11.06 -5.14
CA PHE A 96 11.80 -11.27 -5.96
C PHE A 96 12.36 -9.96 -6.55
N GLY A 97 11.52 -8.98 -6.82
CA GLY A 97 11.96 -7.69 -7.37
C GLY A 97 12.75 -6.85 -6.38
N THR A 98 12.45 -6.96 -5.08
CA THR A 98 13.17 -6.22 -4.04
C THR A 98 14.69 -6.47 -4.02
N PRO A 99 15.19 -7.71 -4.06
CA PRO A 99 16.62 -7.97 -4.08
C PRO A 99 17.28 -7.76 -5.46
N LEU A 100 16.51 -7.75 -6.55
CA LEU A 100 17.04 -7.62 -7.91
C LEU A 100 17.43 -6.19 -8.30
N ILE A 101 16.80 -5.20 -7.69
CA ILE A 101 17.05 -3.79 -7.99
C ILE A 101 17.75 -3.15 -6.79
N PRO A 102 18.89 -2.43 -6.99
CA PRO A 102 19.68 -1.82 -5.91
C PRO A 102 18.89 -0.83 -5.03
N ILE A 103 17.80 -0.26 -5.57
CA ILE A 103 16.88 0.62 -4.84
C ILE A 103 15.67 -0.21 -4.41
N PRO A 104 15.56 -0.64 -3.14
CA PRO A 104 14.55 -1.60 -2.69
C PRO A 104 13.10 -1.14 -2.97
N ILE A 105 12.82 0.15 -2.81
CA ILE A 105 11.48 0.74 -3.07
C ILE A 105 11.10 0.55 -4.55
N LEU A 106 12.00 0.89 -5.48
CA LEU A 106 11.76 0.72 -6.91
C LEU A 106 11.68 -0.77 -7.27
N GLY A 107 12.53 -1.60 -6.67
CA GLY A 107 12.51 -3.05 -6.84
C GLY A 107 11.17 -3.67 -6.47
N THR A 108 10.61 -3.29 -5.33
CA THR A 108 9.31 -3.78 -4.88
C THR A 108 8.17 -3.24 -5.75
N LEU A 109 8.17 -1.95 -6.09
CA LEU A 109 7.13 -1.34 -6.92
C LEU A 109 7.11 -1.95 -8.32
N LEU A 110 8.24 -1.91 -9.01
CA LEU A 110 8.36 -2.43 -10.38
C LEU A 110 8.24 -3.96 -10.41
N GLY A 111 8.84 -4.64 -9.44
CA GLY A 111 8.73 -6.08 -9.29
C GLY A 111 7.29 -6.53 -9.10
N SER A 112 6.54 -5.88 -8.21
CA SER A 112 5.12 -6.22 -8.00
C SER A 112 4.27 -5.94 -9.25
N ALA A 113 4.51 -4.84 -9.95
CA ALA A 113 3.77 -4.50 -11.16
C ALA A 113 4.11 -5.46 -12.31
N ALA A 114 5.39 -5.77 -12.52
CA ALA A 114 5.84 -6.74 -13.52
C ALA A 114 5.36 -8.16 -13.17
N GLY A 115 5.44 -8.55 -11.91
CA GLY A 115 4.91 -9.83 -11.43
C GLY A 115 3.40 -9.95 -11.63
N ALA A 116 2.64 -8.89 -11.37
CA ALA A 116 1.21 -8.85 -11.63
C ALA A 116 0.88 -9.00 -13.12
N LEU A 117 1.65 -8.35 -14.00
CA LEU A 117 1.55 -8.49 -15.45
C LEU A 117 1.77 -9.94 -15.86
N LEU A 118 2.91 -10.51 -15.49
CA LEU A 118 3.27 -11.88 -15.87
C LEU A 118 2.31 -12.90 -15.26
N GLY A 119 1.92 -12.73 -14.01
CA GLY A 119 0.96 -13.60 -13.34
C GLY A 119 -0.43 -13.55 -13.98
N ALA A 120 -0.93 -12.36 -14.33
CA ALA A 120 -2.21 -12.21 -14.99
C ALA A 120 -2.21 -12.92 -16.35
N ILE A 121 -1.17 -12.73 -17.17
CA ILE A 121 -1.03 -13.41 -18.46
C ILE A 121 -0.95 -14.93 -18.26
N LEU A 122 -0.07 -15.38 -17.37
CA LEU A 122 0.15 -16.82 -17.15
C LEU A 122 -1.13 -17.54 -16.72
N PHE A 123 -1.88 -16.97 -15.79
CA PHE A 123 -3.13 -17.58 -15.32
C PHE A 123 -4.23 -17.56 -16.37
N GLU A 124 -4.32 -16.51 -17.20
CA GLU A 124 -5.27 -16.48 -18.33
C GLU A 124 -4.93 -17.55 -19.38
N VAL A 125 -3.64 -17.74 -19.69
CA VAL A 125 -3.20 -18.80 -20.62
C VAL A 125 -3.49 -20.19 -20.05
N LEU A 126 -3.16 -20.43 -18.78
CA LEU A 126 -3.25 -21.77 -18.18
C LEU A 126 -4.70 -22.18 -17.86
N PHE A 127 -5.52 -21.24 -17.40
CA PHE A 127 -6.83 -21.57 -16.82
C PHE A 127 -8.02 -21.03 -17.64
N ALA A 128 -7.87 -19.92 -18.36
CA ALA A 128 -8.97 -19.31 -19.13
C ALA A 128 -8.84 -19.51 -20.64
N ARG A 129 -7.68 -19.94 -21.15
CA ARG A 129 -7.40 -20.17 -22.59
C ARG A 129 -7.76 -18.98 -23.46
N GLN A 130 -7.46 -17.76 -22.96
CA GLN A 130 -7.74 -16.51 -23.67
C GLN A 130 -6.93 -16.38 -24.97
N GLU A 131 -7.49 -15.64 -25.93
CA GLU A 131 -6.84 -15.34 -27.20
C GLU A 131 -5.58 -14.48 -26.99
N THR A 132 -4.51 -14.82 -27.68
CA THR A 132 -3.18 -14.23 -27.48
C THR A 132 -3.14 -12.70 -27.59
N HIS A 133 -3.96 -12.10 -28.47
CA HIS A 133 -4.00 -10.66 -28.66
C HIS A 133 -4.60 -9.88 -27.44
N LYS A 134 -5.37 -10.53 -26.58
CA LYS A 134 -5.94 -9.93 -25.36
C LYS A 134 -4.99 -10.00 -24.18
N LEU A 135 -4.05 -10.95 -24.20
CA LEU A 135 -3.17 -11.21 -23.05
C LEU A 135 -2.29 -10.02 -22.70
N MET A 136 -1.74 -9.31 -23.70
CA MET A 136 -0.92 -8.12 -23.44
C MET A 136 -1.73 -7.00 -22.78
N ASN A 137 -2.97 -6.76 -23.23
CA ASN A 137 -3.84 -5.75 -22.63
C ASN A 137 -4.16 -6.11 -21.17
N ILE A 138 -4.45 -7.38 -20.89
CA ILE A 138 -4.71 -7.88 -19.53
C ILE A 138 -3.47 -7.68 -18.64
N GLY A 139 -2.29 -8.06 -19.14
CA GLY A 139 -1.04 -7.87 -18.41
C GLY A 139 -0.73 -6.41 -18.11
N MET A 140 -0.87 -5.53 -19.10
CA MET A 140 -0.69 -4.08 -18.92
C MET A 140 -1.73 -3.50 -17.96
N GLY A 141 -2.98 -3.97 -18.01
CA GLY A 141 -4.00 -3.59 -17.03
C GLY A 141 -3.63 -4.00 -15.61
N ALA A 142 -3.07 -5.19 -15.42
CA ALA A 142 -2.58 -5.65 -14.13
C ALA A 142 -1.39 -4.80 -13.65
N PHE A 143 -0.42 -4.53 -14.52
CA PHE A 143 0.74 -3.69 -14.24
C PHE A 143 0.33 -2.30 -13.72
N PHE A 144 -0.44 -1.57 -14.52
CA PHE A 144 -0.88 -0.22 -14.15
C PHE A 144 -1.86 -0.23 -12.97
N GLY A 145 -2.70 -1.25 -12.87
CA GLY A 145 -3.63 -1.40 -11.76
C GLY A 145 -2.91 -1.50 -10.40
N VAL A 146 -1.88 -2.35 -10.32
CA VAL A 146 -1.07 -2.51 -9.10
C VAL A 146 -0.26 -1.24 -8.82
N LEU A 147 0.35 -0.65 -9.83
CA LEU A 147 1.15 0.56 -9.65
C LEU A 147 0.29 1.73 -9.13
N LEU A 148 -0.86 1.98 -9.75
CA LEU A 148 -1.80 3.02 -9.31
C LEU A 148 -2.34 2.76 -7.90
N GLY A 149 -2.67 1.51 -7.58
CA GLY A 149 -3.12 1.12 -6.24
C GLY A 149 -2.08 1.45 -5.17
N LYS A 150 -0.80 1.13 -5.42
CA LYS A 150 0.31 1.45 -4.51
C LYS A 150 0.56 2.95 -4.37
N VAL A 151 0.50 3.70 -5.47
CA VAL A 151 0.65 5.18 -5.42
C VAL A 151 -0.44 5.80 -4.55
N LEU A 152 -1.70 5.37 -4.70
CA LEU A 152 -2.81 5.84 -3.86
C LEU A 152 -2.60 5.48 -2.39
N LYS A 153 -2.16 4.26 -2.11
CA LYS A 153 -1.84 3.81 -0.74
C LYS A 153 -0.74 4.66 -0.12
N MET A 154 0.31 4.98 -0.87
CA MET A 154 1.38 5.88 -0.41
C MET A 154 0.88 7.30 -0.16
N ALA A 155 0.00 7.84 -1.01
CA ALA A 155 -0.58 9.17 -0.81
C ALA A 155 -1.41 9.23 0.48
N ILE A 156 -2.20 8.19 0.78
CA ILE A 156 -2.95 8.11 2.04
C ILE A 156 -2.00 7.98 3.24
N GLY A 157 -0.92 7.20 3.11
CA GLY A 157 0.11 7.12 4.15
C GLY A 157 0.77 8.48 4.43
N GLY A 158 1.06 9.25 3.38
CA GLY A 158 1.54 10.63 3.51
C GLY A 158 0.55 11.53 4.24
N PHE A 159 -0.76 11.41 3.92
CA PHE A 159 -1.81 12.10 4.66
C PHE A 159 -1.85 11.70 6.14
N GLN A 160 -1.75 10.42 6.47
CA GLN A 160 -1.74 9.94 7.85
C GLN A 160 -0.56 10.53 8.65
N VAL A 161 0.65 10.55 8.06
CA VAL A 161 1.84 11.14 8.71
C VAL A 161 1.65 12.64 8.90
N ALA A 162 1.21 13.35 7.86
CA ALA A 162 0.97 14.80 7.95
C ALA A 162 -0.08 15.14 9.01
N TYR A 163 -1.21 14.41 9.03
CA TYR A 163 -2.25 14.58 10.04
C TYR A 163 -1.70 14.39 11.46
N TRP A 164 -0.91 13.32 11.69
CA TRP A 164 -0.29 13.09 12.99
C TRP A 164 0.67 14.19 13.39
N CYS A 165 1.52 14.65 12.45
CA CYS A 165 2.44 15.77 12.69
C CYS A 165 1.67 17.03 13.10
N LEU A 166 0.60 17.41 12.39
CA LEU A 166 -0.18 18.59 12.69
C LEU A 166 -0.81 18.53 14.08
N LEU A 167 -1.28 17.36 14.52
CA LEU A 167 -1.82 17.18 15.87
C LEU A 167 -0.76 17.31 16.95
N VAL A 168 0.37 16.65 16.77
CA VAL A 168 1.42 16.62 17.79
C VAL A 168 2.09 17.99 17.97
N PHE A 169 2.19 18.78 16.89
CA PHE A 169 2.73 20.14 16.95
C PHE A 169 1.67 21.20 17.32
N GLY A 170 0.45 20.79 17.64
CA GLY A 170 -0.59 21.70 18.12
C GLY A 170 -1.14 22.66 17.06
N VAL A 171 -1.12 22.25 15.78
CA VAL A 171 -1.63 23.06 14.66
C VAL A 171 -3.12 22.76 14.39
N LEU A 172 -3.65 21.63 14.88
CA LEU A 172 -5.06 21.21 14.78
C LEU A 172 -5.74 21.17 16.14
#